data_a8f1a52cb0ffd43b83eee9e1095cc7f0
#
_entry.id   a8f1a52cb0ffd43b83eee9e1095cc7f0
#
_cell.length_a   1.000
_cell.length_b   1.000
_cell.length_c   1.000
_cell.angle_alpha   90.00
_cell.angle_beta   90.00
_cell.angle_gamma   90.00
#
_symmetry.space_group_name_H-M   'P 1'
#
loop_
_entity.id
_entity.type
_entity.pdbx_description
1 polymer ?
#
loop_
_entity_poly.entity_id
_entity_poly.type
_entity_poly.pdbx_seq_one_letter_code
_entity_poly.pdbx_strand_id
1 'polypeptide(L)'
;VSNNIYLTDLRCQSNQLTSLDVSQNTALNSLFCFSNFLTSLDVSNNTALTYLYSHSNQLTSLDVNQNTDLYFLQCQSNQLTSLDVSNNTALQHLHCYSNQLTSLDVSNDTALIELHCQDNQLTSLDLRNGNNTNMPNFSIFFNATNNPNLYCINVDDVFWSTTNWTVANGSINTQHYFSNNCTSTVIEEYNANKG
;
A
#
# COMPACT_ATOMS: atom_id res chain seq x y z
N VAL A 1 1.83 10.33 -25.63
CA VAL A 1 0.45 9.76 -25.71
C VAL A 1 -0.63 10.84 -25.61
N SER A 2 -0.24 12.10 -25.39
CA SER A 2 -1.13 13.23 -25.09
C SER A 2 -2.27 13.47 -26.11
N ASN A 3 -2.10 13.08 -27.39
CA ASN A 3 -3.15 13.27 -28.40
C ASN A 3 -4.24 12.17 -28.38
N ASN A 4 -4.05 11.10 -27.59
CA ASN A 4 -4.98 9.99 -27.54
C ASN A 4 -5.96 10.14 -26.36
N ILE A 5 -6.84 11.14 -26.43
CA ILE A 5 -7.76 11.50 -25.32
C ILE A 5 -8.77 10.39 -24.96
N TYR A 6 -9.01 9.42 -25.83
CA TYR A 6 -9.91 8.27 -25.60
C TYR A 6 -9.15 7.01 -25.16
N LEU A 7 -7.85 7.13 -24.85
CA LEU A 7 -7.05 6.00 -24.40
C LEU A 7 -7.55 5.52 -23.03
N THR A 8 -7.93 4.25 -22.95
CA THR A 8 -8.42 3.61 -21.70
C THR A 8 -7.40 2.66 -21.08
N ASP A 9 -6.48 2.10 -21.87
CA ASP A 9 -5.42 1.20 -21.39
C ASP A 9 -4.08 1.63 -22.00
N LEU A 10 -3.11 1.93 -21.13
CA LEU A 10 -1.75 2.27 -21.55
C LEU A 10 -0.75 1.27 -20.95
N ARG A 11 -0.05 0.56 -21.83
CA ARG A 11 0.99 -0.40 -21.47
C ARG A 11 2.34 0.05 -22.00
N CYS A 12 3.16 0.61 -21.13
CA CYS A 12 4.51 1.08 -21.44
C CYS A 12 5.57 0.54 -20.47
N GLN A 13 5.25 -0.58 -19.79
CA GLN A 13 6.15 -1.24 -18.84
C GLN A 13 7.42 -1.78 -19.51
N SER A 14 8.45 -2.03 -18.69
CA SER A 14 9.72 -2.62 -19.09
C SER A 14 10.40 -1.89 -20.25
N ASN A 15 10.49 -0.57 -20.09
CA ASN A 15 11.16 0.34 -21.00
C ASN A 15 12.24 1.16 -20.25
N GLN A 16 12.71 2.24 -20.85
CA GLN A 16 13.70 3.15 -20.28
C GLN A 16 13.12 4.57 -20.11
N LEU A 17 11.83 4.67 -19.81
CA LEU A 17 11.16 5.95 -19.63
C LEU A 17 11.65 6.63 -18.37
N THR A 18 12.08 7.89 -18.49
CA THR A 18 12.43 8.77 -17.37
C THR A 18 11.32 9.74 -17.02
N SER A 19 10.34 9.90 -17.91
CA SER A 19 9.11 10.69 -17.70
C SER A 19 7.95 10.10 -18.49
N LEU A 20 6.75 10.33 -17.99
CA LEU A 20 5.50 9.91 -18.64
C LEU A 20 4.44 10.99 -18.38
N ASP A 21 3.92 11.58 -19.46
CA ASP A 21 2.80 12.53 -19.39
C ASP A 21 1.53 11.85 -19.87
N VAL A 22 0.58 11.68 -18.95
CA VAL A 22 -0.77 11.13 -19.17
C VAL A 22 -1.87 12.14 -18.87
N SER A 23 -1.52 13.41 -18.67
CA SER A 23 -2.45 14.47 -18.22
C SER A 23 -3.66 14.68 -19.14
N GLN A 24 -3.51 14.37 -20.45
CA GLN A 24 -4.59 14.50 -21.43
C GLN A 24 -5.39 13.20 -21.63
N ASN A 25 -4.99 12.09 -21.03
CA ASN A 25 -5.61 10.78 -21.18
C ASN A 25 -6.64 10.56 -20.07
N THR A 26 -7.64 11.45 -19.96
CA THR A 26 -8.60 11.49 -18.84
C THR A 26 -9.54 10.27 -18.79
N ALA A 27 -9.64 9.52 -19.90
CA ALA A 27 -10.43 8.28 -19.98
C ALA A 27 -9.60 7.03 -19.53
N LEU A 28 -8.34 7.23 -19.07
CA LEU A 28 -7.45 6.12 -18.73
C LEU A 28 -7.98 5.35 -17.51
N ASN A 29 -8.29 4.08 -17.74
CA ASN A 29 -8.74 3.15 -16.70
C ASN A 29 -7.60 2.27 -16.17
N SER A 30 -6.65 1.90 -17.04
CA SER A 30 -5.53 1.02 -16.69
C SER A 30 -4.21 1.61 -17.16
N LEU A 31 -3.27 1.78 -16.22
CA LEU A 31 -1.92 2.27 -16.50
C LEU A 31 -0.88 1.26 -16.00
N PHE A 32 -0.10 0.71 -16.96
CA PHE A 32 1.02 -0.20 -16.70
C PHE A 32 2.33 0.49 -17.11
N CYS A 33 2.98 1.17 -16.18
CA CYS A 33 4.24 1.89 -16.39
C CYS A 33 5.40 1.36 -15.54
N PHE A 34 5.24 0.16 -14.98
CA PHE A 34 6.24 -0.49 -14.13
C PHE A 34 7.55 -0.82 -14.87
N SER A 35 8.64 -1.02 -14.11
CA SER A 35 9.97 -1.35 -14.65
C SER A 35 10.43 -0.32 -15.69
N ASN A 36 10.51 0.92 -15.25
CA ASN A 36 11.07 2.06 -15.98
C ASN A 36 12.01 2.86 -15.05
N PHE A 37 12.35 4.08 -15.39
CA PHE A 37 13.18 5.00 -14.61
C PHE A 37 12.44 6.28 -14.23
N LEU A 38 11.12 6.18 -14.01
CA LEU A 38 10.30 7.33 -13.65
C LEU A 38 10.67 7.84 -12.25
N THR A 39 10.96 9.12 -12.14
CA THR A 39 11.21 9.79 -10.85
C THR A 39 9.98 10.51 -10.32
N SER A 40 8.99 10.74 -11.16
CA SER A 40 7.67 11.30 -10.83
C SER A 40 6.60 10.73 -11.76
N LEU A 41 5.37 10.69 -11.28
CA LEU A 41 4.19 10.29 -12.05
C LEU A 41 2.99 11.10 -11.53
N ASP A 42 2.38 11.88 -12.41
CA ASP A 42 1.16 12.64 -12.12
C ASP A 42 -0.03 11.93 -12.79
N VAL A 43 -0.95 11.43 -11.97
CA VAL A 43 -2.19 10.77 -12.39
C VAL A 43 -3.44 11.53 -11.94
N SER A 44 -3.29 12.78 -11.48
CA SER A 44 -4.37 13.60 -10.92
C SER A 44 -5.54 13.83 -11.89
N ASN A 45 -5.26 13.86 -13.20
CA ASN A 45 -6.27 14.01 -14.24
C ASN A 45 -6.92 12.68 -14.70
N ASN A 46 -6.34 11.54 -14.29
CA ASN A 46 -6.79 10.22 -14.71
C ASN A 46 -7.79 9.64 -13.68
N THR A 47 -8.86 10.37 -13.42
CA THR A 47 -9.82 10.06 -12.34
C THR A 47 -10.59 8.76 -12.55
N ALA A 48 -10.59 8.21 -13.77
CA ALA A 48 -11.20 6.91 -14.10
C ALA A 48 -10.25 5.70 -13.85
N LEU A 49 -9.03 5.94 -13.30
CA LEU A 49 -8.10 4.85 -13.05
C LEU A 49 -8.65 3.85 -12.03
N THR A 50 -8.70 2.59 -12.45
CA THR A 50 -9.04 1.42 -11.65
C THR A 50 -7.80 0.56 -11.36
N TYR A 51 -6.86 0.52 -12.30
CA TYR A 51 -5.62 -0.26 -12.20
C TYR A 51 -4.40 0.63 -12.42
N LEU A 52 -3.54 0.75 -11.40
CA LEU A 52 -2.28 1.47 -11.49
C LEU A 52 -1.10 0.56 -11.12
N TYR A 53 -0.25 0.26 -12.09
CA TYR A 53 0.98 -0.52 -11.92
C TYR A 53 2.19 0.38 -12.20
N SER A 54 2.71 1.01 -11.15
CA SER A 54 3.84 1.95 -11.18
C SER A 54 5.09 1.43 -10.47
N HIS A 55 5.10 0.15 -10.09
CA HIS A 55 6.19 -0.48 -9.35
C HIS A 55 7.52 -0.50 -10.12
N SER A 56 8.63 -0.74 -9.41
CA SER A 56 9.96 -0.85 -10.02
C SER A 56 10.32 0.38 -10.86
N ASN A 57 10.24 1.54 -10.22
CA ASN A 57 10.62 2.84 -10.72
C ASN A 57 11.50 3.57 -9.67
N GLN A 58 11.63 4.88 -9.77
CA GLN A 58 12.40 5.73 -8.85
C GLN A 58 11.51 6.82 -8.23
N LEU A 59 10.21 6.53 -8.05
CA LEU A 59 9.25 7.49 -7.53
C LEU A 59 9.56 7.81 -6.06
N THR A 60 9.67 9.09 -5.73
CA THR A 60 9.84 9.58 -4.35
C THR A 60 8.52 9.98 -3.70
N SER A 61 7.49 10.21 -4.51
CA SER A 61 6.10 10.46 -4.11
C SER A 61 5.14 9.92 -5.15
N LEU A 62 3.93 9.60 -4.73
CA LEU A 62 2.81 9.21 -5.59
C LEU A 62 1.53 9.73 -4.94
N ASP A 63 0.83 10.64 -5.62
CA ASP A 63 -0.47 11.15 -5.20
C ASP A 63 -1.57 10.44 -6.00
N VAL A 64 -2.44 9.72 -5.29
CA VAL A 64 -3.58 8.98 -5.85
C VAL A 64 -4.93 9.50 -5.32
N ASN A 65 -4.94 10.66 -4.65
CA ASN A 65 -6.12 11.21 -4.00
C ASN A 65 -7.30 11.47 -4.95
N GLN A 66 -7.03 11.71 -6.25
CA GLN A 66 -8.06 11.93 -7.26
C GLN A 66 -8.54 10.63 -7.94
N ASN A 67 -7.87 9.51 -7.69
CA ASN A 67 -8.15 8.22 -8.31
C ASN A 67 -9.04 7.37 -7.40
N THR A 68 -10.22 7.87 -7.06
CA THR A 68 -11.13 7.27 -6.05
C THR A 68 -11.67 5.90 -6.43
N ASP A 69 -11.63 5.56 -7.72
CA ASP A 69 -12.08 4.26 -8.25
C ASP A 69 -10.95 3.22 -8.32
N LEU A 70 -9.76 3.54 -7.78
CA LEU A 70 -8.66 2.57 -7.73
C LEU A 70 -9.08 1.30 -6.99
N TYR A 71 -8.99 0.18 -7.72
CA TYR A 71 -9.22 -1.17 -7.24
C TYR A 71 -7.90 -1.89 -6.94
N PHE A 72 -6.88 -1.66 -7.78
CA PHE A 72 -5.56 -2.28 -7.68
C PHE A 72 -4.45 -1.24 -7.79
N LEU A 73 -3.65 -1.10 -6.73
CA LEU A 73 -2.47 -0.23 -6.70
C LEU A 73 -1.21 -1.05 -6.46
N GLN A 74 -0.30 -1.06 -7.43
CA GLN A 74 1.06 -1.59 -7.30
C GLN A 74 2.09 -0.47 -7.42
N CYS A 75 2.65 -0.04 -6.29
CA CYS A 75 3.70 0.99 -6.22
C CYS A 75 4.96 0.51 -5.50
N GLN A 76 5.11 -0.81 -5.31
CA GLN A 76 6.28 -1.40 -4.66
C GLN A 76 7.59 -1.14 -5.44
N SER A 77 8.72 -1.31 -4.75
CA SER A 77 10.05 -1.12 -5.33
C SER A 77 10.23 0.28 -5.94
N ASN A 78 9.96 1.28 -5.12
CA ASN A 78 10.17 2.70 -5.39
C ASN A 78 10.93 3.34 -4.20
N GLN A 79 10.87 4.65 -4.04
CA GLN A 79 11.51 5.42 -2.96
C GLN A 79 10.49 6.25 -2.18
N LEU A 80 9.24 5.75 -2.08
CA LEU A 80 8.15 6.47 -1.41
C LEU A 80 8.41 6.57 0.08
N THR A 81 8.32 7.77 0.64
CA THR A 81 8.44 8.02 2.09
C THR A 81 7.10 8.12 2.79
N SER A 82 6.04 8.38 2.04
CA SER A 82 4.65 8.41 2.47
C SER A 82 3.74 7.93 1.34
N LEU A 83 2.56 7.43 1.71
CA LEU A 83 1.50 7.07 0.79
C LEU A 83 0.17 7.32 1.49
N ASP A 84 -0.66 8.17 0.90
CA ASP A 84 -2.02 8.45 1.35
C ASP A 84 -3.00 7.77 0.39
N VAL A 85 -3.78 6.83 0.93
CA VAL A 85 -4.82 6.08 0.21
C VAL A 85 -6.21 6.34 0.79
N SER A 86 -6.35 7.31 1.70
CA SER A 86 -7.58 7.57 2.46
C SER A 86 -8.81 7.88 1.61
N ASN A 87 -8.62 8.31 0.36
CA ASN A 87 -9.69 8.56 -0.61
C ASN A 87 -9.98 7.38 -1.55
N ASN A 88 -9.16 6.30 -1.50
CA ASN A 88 -9.26 5.18 -2.42
C ASN A 88 -10.13 4.05 -1.84
N THR A 89 -11.34 4.38 -1.38
CA THR A 89 -12.21 3.47 -0.63
C THR A 89 -12.68 2.22 -1.40
N ALA A 90 -12.47 2.18 -2.72
CA ALA A 90 -12.69 1.02 -3.58
C ALA A 90 -11.47 0.07 -3.65
N LEU A 91 -10.34 0.44 -3.00
CA LEU A 91 -9.07 -0.29 -3.10
C LEU A 91 -9.18 -1.67 -2.44
N GLN A 92 -8.97 -2.73 -3.23
CA GLN A 92 -8.97 -4.11 -2.73
C GLN A 92 -7.56 -4.69 -2.62
N HIS A 93 -6.63 -4.26 -3.46
CA HIS A 93 -5.28 -4.78 -3.49
C HIS A 93 -4.26 -3.64 -3.45
N LEU A 94 -3.46 -3.58 -2.38
CA LEU A 94 -2.40 -2.61 -2.19
C LEU A 94 -1.04 -3.30 -2.03
N HIS A 95 -0.16 -3.09 -3.00
CA HIS A 95 1.24 -3.51 -2.92
C HIS A 95 2.15 -2.27 -2.85
N CYS A 96 2.66 -1.97 -1.67
CA CYS A 96 3.56 -0.84 -1.41
C CYS A 96 4.89 -1.26 -0.75
N TYR A 97 5.22 -2.55 -0.83
CA TYR A 97 6.46 -3.09 -0.24
C TYR A 97 7.74 -2.56 -0.92
N SER A 98 8.87 -2.73 -0.25
CA SER A 98 10.18 -2.26 -0.73
C SER A 98 10.14 -0.77 -1.10
N ASN A 99 9.77 0.05 -0.11
CA ASN A 99 9.77 1.50 -0.13
C ASN A 99 10.44 2.05 1.15
N GLN A 100 10.20 3.30 1.50
CA GLN A 100 10.73 3.97 2.68
C GLN A 100 9.59 4.53 3.56
N LEU A 101 8.41 3.88 3.53
CA LEU A 101 7.25 4.33 4.28
C LEU A 101 7.50 4.26 5.79
N THR A 102 7.18 5.32 6.51
CA THR A 102 7.30 5.40 7.97
C THR A 102 6.00 5.16 8.70
N SER A 103 4.88 5.35 8.02
CA SER A 103 3.53 5.05 8.49
C SER A 103 2.66 4.62 7.32
N LEU A 104 1.63 3.83 7.62
CA LEU A 104 0.58 3.50 6.66
C LEU A 104 -0.75 3.41 7.41
N ASP A 105 -1.75 4.15 6.93
CA ASP A 105 -3.11 4.15 7.42
C ASP A 105 -4.03 3.71 6.27
N VAL A 106 -4.69 2.56 6.45
CA VAL A 106 -5.69 2.01 5.52
C VAL A 106 -7.05 1.86 6.21
N SER A 107 -7.28 2.63 7.28
CA SER A 107 -8.52 2.56 8.06
C SER A 107 -9.78 2.98 7.27
N ASN A 108 -9.61 3.74 6.19
CA ASN A 108 -10.71 4.12 5.29
C ASN A 108 -10.94 3.11 4.15
N ASP A 109 -10.01 2.18 3.91
CA ASP A 109 -10.04 1.25 2.78
C ASP A 109 -10.89 0.01 3.13
N THR A 110 -12.19 0.21 3.29
CA THR A 110 -13.13 -0.82 3.76
C THR A 110 -13.30 -2.00 2.81
N ALA A 111 -12.87 -1.88 1.56
CA ALA A 111 -12.87 -2.94 0.56
C ALA A 111 -11.58 -3.76 0.53
N LEU A 112 -10.54 -3.37 1.31
CA LEU A 112 -9.21 -3.95 1.22
C LEU A 112 -9.19 -5.42 1.64
N ILE A 113 -8.69 -6.31 0.77
CA ILE A 113 -8.57 -7.76 0.99
C ILE A 113 -7.13 -8.26 0.81
N GLU A 114 -6.23 -7.41 0.32
CA GLU A 114 -4.82 -7.75 0.14
C GLU A 114 -3.93 -6.54 0.41
N LEU A 115 -2.98 -6.69 1.35
CA LEU A 115 -2.01 -5.67 1.70
C LEU A 115 -0.60 -6.26 1.79
N HIS A 116 0.30 -5.76 0.96
CA HIS A 116 1.72 -6.04 1.01
C HIS A 116 2.50 -4.76 1.32
N CYS A 117 2.93 -4.60 2.57
CA CYS A 117 3.70 -3.45 3.06
C CYS A 117 5.04 -3.81 3.70
N GLN A 118 5.53 -5.04 3.45
CA GLN A 118 6.83 -5.50 3.92
C GLN A 118 8.00 -4.67 3.35
N ASP A 119 9.17 -4.80 3.95
CA ASP A 119 10.38 -4.12 3.50
C ASP A 119 10.21 -2.59 3.43
N ASN A 120 9.74 -2.00 4.55
CA ASN A 120 9.59 -0.57 4.75
C ASN A 120 10.21 -0.14 6.09
N GLN A 121 9.97 1.09 6.52
CA GLN A 121 10.43 1.66 7.78
C GLN A 121 9.26 2.00 8.70
N LEU A 122 8.17 1.25 8.61
CA LEU A 122 6.95 1.53 9.35
C LEU A 122 7.21 1.52 10.85
N THR A 123 6.68 2.53 11.52
CA THR A 123 6.55 2.63 12.98
C THR A 123 5.10 2.53 13.42
N SER A 124 4.16 2.78 12.49
CA SER A 124 2.72 2.61 12.69
C SER A 124 2.04 2.02 11.46
N LEU A 125 1.07 1.14 11.71
CA LEU A 125 0.21 0.55 10.70
C LEU A 125 -1.22 0.47 11.29
N ASP A 126 -2.18 1.11 10.61
CA ASP A 126 -3.58 1.09 11.00
C ASP A 126 -4.43 0.34 9.97
N LEU A 127 -4.98 -0.80 10.40
CA LEU A 127 -5.81 -1.70 9.60
C LEU A 127 -7.27 -1.71 10.10
N ARG A 128 -7.71 -0.75 10.93
CA ARG A 128 -9.07 -0.72 11.50
C ARG A 128 -10.10 -0.25 10.47
N ASN A 129 -10.20 -0.97 9.38
CA ASN A 129 -11.09 -0.68 8.25
C ASN A 129 -12.40 -1.49 8.27
N GLY A 130 -12.65 -2.26 9.35
CA GLY A 130 -13.84 -3.10 9.47
C GLY A 130 -13.78 -4.38 8.62
N ASN A 131 -12.66 -4.68 7.96
CA ASN A 131 -12.56 -5.76 6.97
C ASN A 131 -11.44 -6.79 7.25
N ASN A 132 -10.75 -6.71 8.39
CA ASN A 132 -9.62 -7.59 8.68
C ASN A 132 -9.94 -9.07 8.55
N THR A 133 -11.13 -9.49 9.00
CA THR A 133 -11.56 -10.90 8.97
C THR A 133 -11.84 -11.43 7.56
N ASN A 134 -11.96 -10.55 6.56
CA ASN A 134 -12.14 -10.91 5.16
C ASN A 134 -10.81 -11.00 4.39
N MET A 135 -9.69 -10.55 4.98
CA MET A 135 -8.37 -10.81 4.42
C MET A 135 -7.98 -12.27 4.70
N PRO A 136 -7.70 -13.08 3.68
CA PRO A 136 -7.28 -14.46 3.91
C PRO A 136 -6.01 -14.56 4.77
N ASN A 137 -5.89 -15.66 5.52
CA ASN A 137 -4.85 -15.87 6.53
C ASN A 137 -3.49 -16.36 6.00
N PHE A 138 -3.12 -15.99 4.79
CA PHE A 138 -1.83 -16.35 4.18
C PHE A 138 -1.02 -15.09 3.88
N SER A 139 0.31 -15.21 3.96
CA SER A 139 1.22 -14.10 3.64
C SER A 139 1.11 -13.58 2.20
N ILE A 140 0.43 -14.31 1.33
CA ILE A 140 0.08 -13.85 -0.03
C ILE A 140 -1.04 -12.81 -0.05
N PHE A 141 -1.73 -12.57 1.08
CA PHE A 141 -2.79 -11.56 1.20
C PHE A 141 -2.45 -10.47 2.20
N PHE A 142 -1.71 -10.81 3.28
CA PHE A 142 -1.22 -9.83 4.24
C PHE A 142 0.24 -10.10 4.59
N ASN A 143 1.09 -9.12 4.36
CA ASN A 143 2.50 -9.18 4.72
C ASN A 143 3.00 -7.81 5.21
N ALA A 144 3.40 -7.74 6.49
CA ALA A 144 4.02 -6.58 7.12
C ALA A 144 5.43 -6.87 7.65
N THR A 145 6.07 -7.96 7.18
CA THR A 145 7.43 -8.34 7.61
C THR A 145 8.47 -7.29 7.25
N ASN A 146 9.65 -7.37 7.85
CA ASN A 146 10.79 -6.48 7.56
C ASN A 146 10.45 -4.98 7.74
N ASN A 147 9.67 -4.68 8.78
CA ASN A 147 9.47 -3.34 9.32
C ASN A 147 10.04 -3.34 10.75
N PRO A 148 11.35 -3.10 10.94
CA PRO A 148 12.05 -3.40 12.20
C PRO A 148 11.56 -2.55 13.38
N ASN A 149 10.97 -1.40 13.12
CA ASN A 149 10.46 -0.48 14.14
C ASN A 149 8.93 -0.55 14.33
N LEU A 150 8.26 -1.45 13.60
CA LEU A 150 6.83 -1.71 13.78
C LEU A 150 6.65 -2.75 14.87
N TYR A 151 6.10 -2.35 16.01
CA TYR A 151 5.82 -3.24 17.14
C TYR A 151 4.34 -3.55 17.24
N CYS A 152 3.50 -2.52 17.20
CA CYS A 152 2.06 -2.63 17.34
C CYS A 152 1.36 -2.35 16.01
N ILE A 153 0.42 -3.22 15.64
CA ILE A 153 -0.44 -3.07 14.46
C ILE A 153 -1.88 -2.89 14.94
N ASN A 154 -2.49 -1.76 14.58
CA ASN A 154 -3.89 -1.50 14.88
C ASN A 154 -4.81 -2.36 14.00
N VAL A 155 -5.73 -3.08 14.63
CA VAL A 155 -6.68 -3.99 13.98
C VAL A 155 -8.08 -3.91 14.60
N ASP A 156 -9.10 -4.30 13.85
CA ASP A 156 -10.48 -4.38 14.36
C ASP A 156 -10.65 -5.54 15.37
N ASP A 157 -10.18 -6.73 15.00
CA ASP A 157 -10.29 -7.96 15.78
C ASP A 157 -8.89 -8.50 16.13
N VAL A 158 -8.47 -8.23 17.37
CA VAL A 158 -7.17 -8.67 17.90
C VAL A 158 -7.06 -10.18 17.98
N PHE A 159 -8.14 -10.87 18.40
CA PHE A 159 -8.12 -12.31 18.54
C PHE A 159 -7.99 -13.00 17.18
N TRP A 160 -8.78 -12.56 16.22
CA TRP A 160 -8.72 -13.10 14.85
C TRP A 160 -7.34 -12.83 14.24
N SER A 161 -6.83 -11.58 14.32
CA SER A 161 -5.54 -11.19 13.72
C SER A 161 -4.37 -11.96 14.34
N THR A 162 -4.34 -12.14 15.66
CA THR A 162 -3.31 -12.92 16.36
C THR A 162 -3.32 -14.40 15.95
N THR A 163 -4.50 -14.93 15.65
CA THR A 163 -4.65 -16.34 15.26
C THR A 163 -4.27 -16.59 13.81
N ASN A 164 -4.56 -15.63 12.92
CA ASN A 164 -4.49 -15.81 11.47
C ASN A 164 -3.27 -15.16 10.82
N TRP A 165 -2.77 -14.06 11.36
CA TRP A 165 -1.56 -13.38 10.83
C TRP A 165 -0.37 -13.65 11.75
N THR A 166 0.38 -14.68 11.45
CA THR A 166 1.41 -15.21 12.34
C THR A 166 2.80 -15.15 11.71
N VAL A 167 3.82 -15.29 12.55
CA VAL A 167 5.20 -15.49 12.10
C VAL A 167 5.32 -16.78 11.26
N ALA A 168 4.60 -17.82 11.66
CA ALA A 168 4.68 -19.13 10.99
C ALA A 168 4.13 -19.13 9.57
N ASN A 169 3.14 -18.27 9.27
CA ASN A 169 2.62 -18.12 7.90
C ASN A 169 3.27 -16.96 7.14
N GLY A 170 4.28 -16.29 7.72
CA GLY A 170 5.06 -15.23 7.07
C GLY A 170 4.35 -13.88 6.96
N SER A 171 3.27 -13.65 7.71
CA SER A 171 2.54 -12.38 7.66
C SER A 171 3.21 -11.27 8.47
N ILE A 172 3.88 -11.64 9.57
CA ILE A 172 4.51 -10.71 10.52
C ILE A 172 5.87 -11.22 11.02
N ASN A 173 6.68 -10.35 11.63
CA ASN A 173 7.86 -10.74 12.39
C ASN A 173 7.54 -10.93 13.88
N THR A 174 8.49 -11.49 14.63
CA THR A 174 8.34 -11.84 16.06
C THR A 174 8.14 -10.65 16.99
N GLN A 175 8.56 -9.43 16.58
CA GLN A 175 8.37 -8.22 17.38
C GLN A 175 6.96 -7.64 17.27
N HIS A 176 6.18 -8.01 16.24
CA HIS A 176 4.84 -7.46 16.03
C HIS A 176 3.82 -8.07 17.00
N TYR A 177 2.89 -7.24 17.46
CA TYR A 177 1.68 -7.66 18.13
C TYR A 177 0.49 -6.83 17.64
N PHE A 178 -0.72 -7.31 17.85
CA PHE A 178 -1.95 -6.65 17.42
C PHE A 178 -2.65 -5.99 18.60
N SER A 179 -3.25 -4.83 18.35
CA SER A 179 -4.09 -4.11 19.32
C SER A 179 -5.19 -3.34 18.57
N ASN A 180 -6.28 -3.05 19.25
CA ASN A 180 -7.27 -2.09 18.74
C ASN A 180 -6.93 -0.65 19.11
N ASN A 181 -5.85 -0.44 19.89
CA ASN A 181 -5.37 0.87 20.32
C ASN A 181 -3.85 0.85 20.57
N CYS A 182 -3.05 1.03 19.52
CA CYS A 182 -1.60 1.14 19.59
C CYS A 182 -1.19 2.56 20.04
N THR A 183 -1.21 2.80 21.34
CA THR A 183 -0.67 4.04 21.92
C THR A 183 0.80 3.87 22.30
N SER A 184 1.53 4.99 22.42
CA SER A 184 2.93 4.99 22.91
C SER A 184 3.09 4.29 24.25
N THR A 185 2.11 4.45 25.15
CA THR A 185 2.09 3.81 26.48
C THR A 185 2.03 2.28 26.39
N VAL A 186 1.21 1.74 25.49
CA VAL A 186 1.10 0.28 25.26
C VAL A 186 2.40 -0.28 24.69
N ILE A 187 3.06 0.46 23.82
CA ILE A 187 4.36 0.06 23.24
C ILE A 187 5.45 0.04 24.32
N GLU A 188 5.48 1.02 25.23
CA GLU A 188 6.42 1.07 26.34
C GLU A 188 6.21 -0.09 27.31
N GLU A 189 4.97 -0.41 27.69
CA GLU A 189 4.63 -1.53 28.56
C GLU A 189 5.00 -2.88 27.92
N TYR A 190 4.76 -3.06 26.62
CA TYR A 190 5.14 -4.27 25.90
C TYR A 190 6.66 -4.47 25.88
N ASN A 191 7.43 -3.41 25.65
CA ASN A 191 8.87 -3.46 25.63
C ASN A 191 9.46 -3.72 27.02
N ALA A 192 8.88 -3.15 28.07
CA ALA A 192 9.29 -3.36 29.47
C ALA A 192 9.10 -4.82 29.94
N ASN A 193 8.09 -5.53 29.41
CA ASN A 193 7.79 -6.91 29.75
C ASN A 193 8.62 -7.95 28.97
N LYS A 194 9.41 -7.53 27.97
CA LYS A 194 10.31 -8.41 27.19
C LYS A 194 11.78 -8.38 27.67
N GLY A 195 12.15 -7.46 28.55
CA GLY A 195 13.51 -7.35 29.15
C GLY A 195 13.58 -8.07 30.47
#